data_35cb180f147049a1c44781c4a0e4fb30
#
_entry.id   35cb180f147049a1c44781c4a0e4fb30
#
_cell.length_a   1.000
_cell.length_b   1.000
_cell.length_c   1.000
_cell.angle_alpha   90.00
_cell.angle_beta   90.00
_cell.angle_gamma   90.00
#
_symmetry.space_group_name_H-M   'P 1'
#
loop_
_entity.id
_entity.type
_entity.pdbx_description
1 polymer ?
#
loop_
_entity_poly.entity_id
_entity_poly.type
_entity_poly.pdbx_seq_one_letter_code
_entity_poly.pdbx_strand_id
1 'polypeptide(L)'
;SDLAVLDLCYNHPELWVVDVYDLPISQNLLVLPGTQLSQLRTVYSHQQAIAQSETFLKQFRLPATAMANTAMAAKFVAESKDPTKAAIASAETAALYGLEILVPNINTDGDNTTRFIVLSREKPTAGNRFSLLFTVDNKPGKLAEVIQVIGASGFNMESIKSRPMPHVPFEYYFYVELVGDAAAGETAALLRELDRTCRTEIGRASCRER
;
A
#
# COMPACT_ATOMS: atom_id res chain seq x y z
N SER A 1 0.42 -3.11 -4.72
CA SER A 1 1.56 -3.49 -3.89
C SER A 1 2.51 -2.30 -3.79
N ASP A 2 3.16 -2.12 -2.68
CA ASP A 2 4.13 -1.05 -2.38
C ASP A 2 5.18 -0.86 -3.50
N LEU A 3 5.49 -1.92 -4.22
CA LEU A 3 6.51 -1.96 -5.24
C LEU A 3 6.15 -1.13 -6.48
N ALA A 4 4.87 -1.09 -6.87
CA ALA A 4 4.43 -0.28 -8.02
C ALA A 4 4.56 1.23 -7.75
N VAL A 5 4.39 1.65 -6.49
CA VAL A 5 4.57 3.05 -6.07
C VAL A 5 6.04 3.45 -6.14
N LEU A 6 6.96 2.55 -5.74
CA LEU A 6 8.40 2.82 -5.84
C LEU A 6 8.84 2.96 -7.29
N ASP A 7 8.35 2.08 -8.18
CA ASP A 7 8.63 2.18 -9.61
C ASP A 7 8.06 3.49 -10.20
N LEU A 8 6.88 3.94 -9.72
CA LEU A 8 6.30 5.21 -10.12
C LEU A 8 7.19 6.39 -9.70
N CYS A 9 7.62 6.43 -8.44
CA CYS A 9 8.50 7.49 -7.93
C CYS A 9 9.86 7.50 -8.65
N TYR A 10 10.40 6.33 -9.01
CA TYR A 10 11.63 6.21 -9.78
C TYR A 10 11.50 6.79 -11.19
N ASN A 11 10.38 6.49 -11.88
CA ASN A 11 10.15 6.92 -13.26
C ASN A 11 9.64 8.38 -13.36
N HIS A 12 9.18 8.97 -12.26
CA HIS A 12 8.56 10.29 -12.18
C HIS A 12 9.21 11.15 -11.08
N PRO A 13 10.45 11.61 -11.28
CA PRO A 13 11.19 12.39 -10.26
C PRO A 13 10.55 13.76 -9.96
N GLU A 14 9.61 14.21 -10.80
CA GLU A 14 8.81 15.42 -10.59
C GLU A 14 7.67 15.21 -9.56
N LEU A 15 7.40 13.98 -9.14
CA LEU A 15 6.36 13.67 -8.16
C LEU A 15 6.92 13.62 -6.74
N TRP A 16 6.20 14.23 -5.83
CA TRP A 16 6.50 14.30 -4.41
C TRP A 16 5.48 13.48 -3.62
N VAL A 17 5.94 12.68 -2.68
CA VAL A 17 5.05 12.09 -1.68
C VAL A 17 4.75 13.18 -0.66
N VAL A 18 3.50 13.63 -0.59
CA VAL A 18 3.09 14.75 0.26
C VAL A 18 2.28 14.33 1.47
N ASP A 19 1.71 13.12 1.45
CA ASP A 19 1.00 12.55 2.59
C ASP A 19 0.94 11.02 2.49
N VAL A 20 0.67 10.38 3.62
CA VAL A 20 0.42 8.93 3.72
C VAL A 20 -0.86 8.75 4.51
N TYR A 21 -1.77 7.95 4.00
CA TYR A 21 -3.04 7.66 4.64
C TYR A 21 -3.22 6.16 4.81
N ASP A 22 -3.33 5.71 6.06
CA ASP A 22 -3.59 4.33 6.41
C ASP A 22 -5.09 4.10 6.56
N LEU A 23 -5.67 3.30 5.64
CA LEU A 23 -7.09 2.96 5.64
C LEU A 23 -7.28 1.54 6.17
N PRO A 24 -7.92 1.36 7.33
CA PRO A 24 -8.33 0.05 7.79
C PRO A 24 -9.30 -0.59 6.79
N ILE A 25 -9.02 -1.81 6.36
CA ILE A 25 -9.85 -2.55 5.42
C ILE A 25 -10.67 -3.58 6.18
N SER A 26 -11.98 -3.38 6.19
CA SER A 26 -12.93 -4.33 6.73
C SER A 26 -13.62 -5.10 5.60
N GLN A 27 -13.49 -6.42 5.63
CA GLN A 27 -14.24 -7.30 4.75
C GLN A 27 -15.52 -7.75 5.45
N ASN A 28 -16.65 -7.58 4.78
CA ASN A 28 -17.96 -7.95 5.31
C ASN A 28 -18.64 -8.95 4.37
N LEU A 29 -19.45 -9.84 4.92
CA LEU A 29 -20.29 -10.73 4.13
C LEU A 29 -21.58 -9.99 3.77
N LEU A 30 -21.75 -9.71 2.49
CA LEU A 30 -22.86 -8.93 1.92
C LEU A 30 -23.84 -9.86 1.23
N VAL A 31 -25.14 -9.65 1.48
CA VAL A 31 -26.23 -10.47 0.97
C VAL A 31 -27.42 -9.62 0.52
N LEU A 32 -28.34 -10.22 -0.20
CA LEU A 32 -29.65 -9.59 -0.43
C LEU A 32 -30.39 -9.45 0.91
N PRO A 33 -31.16 -8.36 1.11
CA PRO A 33 -31.91 -8.13 2.33
C PRO A 33 -32.77 -9.34 2.75
N GLY A 34 -32.69 -9.71 4.03
CA GLY A 34 -33.43 -10.81 4.60
C GLY A 34 -32.85 -12.21 4.36
N THR A 35 -31.67 -12.32 3.69
CA THR A 35 -30.98 -13.58 3.48
C THR A 35 -30.34 -14.10 4.77
N GLN A 36 -30.48 -15.38 5.05
CA GLN A 36 -29.85 -16.04 6.19
C GLN A 36 -28.59 -16.82 5.81
N LEU A 37 -27.63 -16.93 6.72
CA LEU A 37 -26.35 -17.62 6.48
C LEU A 37 -26.52 -19.07 6.00
N SER A 38 -27.54 -19.78 6.50
CA SER A 38 -27.86 -21.16 6.12
C SER A 38 -28.29 -21.34 4.66
N GLN A 39 -28.74 -20.27 4.02
CA GLN A 39 -29.19 -20.29 2.62
C GLN A 39 -28.01 -20.18 1.65
N LEU A 40 -26.87 -19.66 2.10
CA LEU A 40 -25.74 -19.37 1.24
C LEU A 40 -25.10 -20.63 0.66
N ARG A 41 -24.74 -20.56 -0.63
CA ARG A 41 -24.08 -21.63 -1.38
C ARG A 41 -22.75 -21.19 -1.99
N THR A 42 -22.60 -19.93 -2.34
CA THR A 42 -21.38 -19.41 -2.98
C THR A 42 -21.14 -17.97 -2.59
N VAL A 43 -19.88 -17.64 -2.35
CA VAL A 43 -19.41 -16.28 -2.06
C VAL A 43 -18.57 -15.78 -3.22
N TYR A 44 -18.72 -14.50 -3.60
CA TYR A 44 -18.01 -13.87 -4.69
C TYR A 44 -17.18 -12.70 -4.18
N SER A 45 -15.92 -12.56 -4.62
CA SER A 45 -15.10 -11.39 -4.34
C SER A 45 -13.82 -11.38 -5.18
N HIS A 46 -13.00 -10.33 -4.97
CA HIS A 46 -11.62 -10.33 -5.47
C HIS A 46 -10.77 -11.37 -4.72
N GLN A 47 -9.83 -12.01 -5.43
CA GLN A 47 -8.97 -13.08 -4.87
C GLN A 47 -8.32 -12.71 -3.54
N GLN A 48 -7.86 -11.46 -3.38
CA GLN A 48 -7.23 -11.00 -2.15
C GLN A 48 -8.23 -10.93 -0.98
N ALA A 49 -9.45 -10.45 -1.20
CA ALA A 49 -10.49 -10.39 -0.17
C ALA A 49 -10.94 -11.80 0.25
N ILE A 50 -11.00 -12.74 -0.69
CA ILE A 50 -11.26 -14.16 -0.40
C ILE A 50 -10.16 -14.71 0.51
N ALA A 51 -8.90 -14.50 0.17
CA ALA A 51 -7.77 -14.97 0.98
C ALA A 51 -7.76 -14.34 2.39
N GLN A 52 -8.08 -13.06 2.50
CA GLN A 52 -8.20 -12.35 3.78
C GLN A 52 -9.37 -12.84 4.64
N SER A 53 -10.35 -13.53 4.08
CA SER A 53 -11.53 -14.07 4.77
C SER A 53 -11.54 -15.59 4.84
N GLU A 54 -10.41 -16.22 4.59
CA GLU A 54 -10.30 -17.67 4.43
C GLU A 54 -10.77 -18.44 5.68
N THR A 55 -10.41 -17.98 6.87
CA THR A 55 -10.80 -18.62 8.13
C THR A 55 -12.32 -18.68 8.28
N PHE A 56 -13.00 -17.55 8.01
CA PHE A 56 -14.46 -17.49 8.02
C PHE A 56 -15.09 -18.43 6.98
N LEU A 57 -14.60 -18.38 5.74
CA LEU A 57 -15.12 -19.20 4.65
C LEU A 57 -15.00 -20.71 4.94
N LYS A 58 -13.87 -21.13 5.50
CA LYS A 58 -13.64 -22.52 5.93
C LYS A 58 -14.56 -22.94 7.06
N GLN A 59 -14.72 -22.09 8.09
CA GLN A 59 -15.59 -22.36 9.24
C GLN A 59 -17.03 -22.65 8.81
N PHE A 60 -17.55 -21.86 7.87
CA PHE A 60 -18.92 -22.00 7.37
C PHE A 60 -19.04 -22.85 6.09
N ARG A 61 -17.92 -23.44 5.63
CA ARG A 61 -17.86 -24.30 4.42
C ARG A 61 -18.45 -23.60 3.19
N LEU A 62 -18.20 -22.31 3.03
CA LEU A 62 -18.67 -21.50 1.92
C LEU A 62 -17.63 -21.49 0.80
N PRO A 63 -17.92 -22.10 -0.36
CA PRO A 63 -17.05 -21.99 -1.53
C PRO A 63 -17.04 -20.57 -2.04
N ALA A 64 -15.87 -20.11 -2.51
CA ALA A 64 -15.68 -18.76 -3.02
C ALA A 64 -15.26 -18.77 -4.48
N THR A 65 -15.76 -17.81 -5.25
CA THR A 65 -15.45 -17.59 -6.66
C THR A 65 -14.80 -16.22 -6.83
N ALA A 66 -13.61 -16.20 -7.44
CA ALA A 66 -12.89 -14.96 -7.69
C ALA A 66 -13.51 -14.14 -8.82
N MET A 67 -13.56 -12.82 -8.63
CA MET A 67 -13.99 -11.83 -9.59
C MET A 67 -12.93 -10.72 -9.72
N ALA A 68 -13.06 -9.85 -10.73
CA ALA A 68 -12.08 -8.82 -11.03
C ALA A 68 -11.87 -7.81 -9.89
N ASN A 69 -12.93 -7.49 -9.14
CA ASN A 69 -12.85 -6.66 -7.92
C ASN A 69 -14.07 -6.89 -7.02
N THR A 70 -14.00 -6.38 -5.78
CA THR A 70 -15.04 -6.55 -4.75
C THR A 70 -16.35 -5.86 -5.11
N ALA A 71 -16.29 -4.68 -5.75
CA ALA A 71 -17.48 -3.93 -6.15
C ALA A 71 -18.26 -4.65 -7.26
N MET A 72 -17.56 -5.26 -8.23
CA MET A 72 -18.22 -6.09 -9.26
C MET A 72 -18.87 -7.34 -8.65
N ALA A 73 -18.27 -7.94 -7.64
CA ALA A 73 -18.86 -9.07 -6.94
C ALA A 73 -20.16 -8.67 -6.20
N ALA A 74 -20.14 -7.54 -5.49
CA ALA A 74 -21.33 -7.02 -4.83
C ALA A 74 -22.43 -6.65 -5.84
N LYS A 75 -22.10 -5.98 -6.93
CA LYS A 75 -23.02 -5.68 -8.01
C LYS A 75 -23.66 -6.95 -8.58
N PHE A 76 -22.85 -7.96 -8.88
CA PHE A 76 -23.33 -9.26 -9.38
C PHE A 76 -24.33 -9.91 -8.43
N VAL A 77 -24.05 -9.93 -7.12
CA VAL A 77 -24.96 -10.48 -6.12
C VAL A 77 -26.27 -9.70 -6.07
N ALA A 78 -26.21 -8.36 -6.07
CA ALA A 78 -27.40 -7.52 -6.05
C ALA A 78 -28.29 -7.73 -7.31
N GLU A 79 -27.69 -7.82 -8.48
CA GLU A 79 -28.41 -7.99 -9.77
C GLU A 79 -28.93 -9.43 -9.95
N SER A 80 -28.29 -10.44 -9.36
CA SER A 80 -28.68 -11.84 -9.50
C SER A 80 -30.03 -12.16 -8.86
N LYS A 81 -30.45 -11.39 -7.85
CA LYS A 81 -31.67 -11.62 -7.04
C LYS A 81 -31.73 -13.02 -6.46
N ASP A 82 -30.61 -13.67 -6.28
CA ASP A 82 -30.48 -15.05 -5.81
C ASP A 82 -29.98 -15.05 -4.35
N PRO A 83 -30.82 -15.40 -3.35
CA PRO A 83 -30.47 -15.37 -1.95
C PRO A 83 -29.42 -16.43 -1.55
N THR A 84 -29.04 -17.32 -2.46
CA THR A 84 -27.97 -18.30 -2.19
C THR A 84 -26.57 -17.75 -2.42
N LYS A 85 -26.48 -16.51 -2.92
CA LYS A 85 -25.22 -15.83 -3.23
C LYS A 85 -24.91 -14.74 -2.23
N ALA A 86 -23.62 -14.61 -1.92
CA ALA A 86 -23.09 -13.54 -1.09
C ALA A 86 -21.86 -12.91 -1.76
N ALA A 87 -21.51 -11.69 -1.36
CA ALA A 87 -20.27 -11.04 -1.75
C ALA A 87 -19.42 -10.72 -0.51
N ILE A 88 -18.10 -10.61 -0.68
CA ILE A 88 -17.23 -10.03 0.31
C ILE A 88 -16.78 -8.66 -0.21
N ALA A 89 -17.12 -7.60 0.54
CA ALA A 89 -16.74 -6.23 0.22
C ALA A 89 -16.83 -5.31 1.45
N SER A 90 -16.58 -4.01 1.25
CA SER A 90 -16.70 -2.99 2.30
C SER A 90 -18.16 -2.64 2.62
N ALA A 91 -18.37 -1.97 3.76
CA ALA A 91 -19.70 -1.49 4.16
C ALA A 91 -20.28 -0.45 3.20
N GLU A 92 -19.41 0.42 2.64
CA GLU A 92 -19.81 1.43 1.64
C GLU A 92 -20.33 0.76 0.37
N THR A 93 -19.71 -0.37 -0.02
CA THR A 93 -20.15 -1.16 -1.16
C THR A 93 -21.53 -1.79 -0.92
N ALA A 94 -21.82 -2.23 0.31
CA ALA A 94 -23.16 -2.72 0.67
C ALA A 94 -24.21 -1.63 0.47
N ALA A 95 -23.97 -0.43 1.00
CA ALA A 95 -24.87 0.72 0.85
C ALA A 95 -25.08 1.11 -0.62
N LEU A 96 -24.00 1.10 -1.42
CA LEU A 96 -24.05 1.46 -2.85
C LEU A 96 -24.97 0.54 -3.67
N TYR A 97 -24.96 -0.76 -3.39
CA TYR A 97 -25.73 -1.75 -4.15
C TYR A 97 -26.99 -2.26 -3.45
N GLY A 98 -27.38 -1.66 -2.31
CA GLY A 98 -28.58 -2.05 -1.56
C GLY A 98 -28.48 -3.46 -0.97
N LEU A 99 -27.27 -3.90 -0.61
CA LEU A 99 -27.04 -5.17 0.07
C LEU A 99 -27.03 -4.96 1.58
N GLU A 100 -27.34 -6.04 2.31
CA GLU A 100 -27.27 -6.11 3.76
C GLU A 100 -25.93 -6.71 4.21
N ILE A 101 -25.35 -6.18 5.28
CA ILE A 101 -24.20 -6.78 5.95
C ILE A 101 -24.70 -7.89 6.85
N LEU A 102 -24.58 -9.14 6.43
CA LEU A 102 -24.99 -10.31 7.21
C LEU A 102 -24.00 -10.60 8.35
N VAL A 103 -22.70 -10.53 8.06
CA VAL A 103 -21.63 -10.69 9.06
C VAL A 103 -20.56 -9.63 8.81
N PRO A 104 -20.32 -8.74 9.78
CA PRO A 104 -19.26 -7.75 9.66
C PRO A 104 -17.89 -8.34 10.02
N ASN A 105 -16.82 -7.69 9.52
CA ASN A 105 -15.44 -7.94 9.93
C ASN A 105 -15.01 -9.41 9.85
N ILE A 106 -15.22 -10.05 8.70
CA ILE A 106 -14.87 -11.46 8.48
C ILE A 106 -13.39 -11.66 8.12
N ASN A 107 -12.56 -10.63 8.29
CA ASN A 107 -11.11 -10.72 8.09
C ASN A 107 -10.49 -11.76 9.00
N THR A 108 -9.56 -12.57 8.47
CA THR A 108 -8.76 -13.51 9.25
C THR A 108 -7.84 -12.76 10.22
N ASP A 109 -7.23 -11.67 9.75
CA ASP A 109 -6.36 -10.79 10.55
C ASP A 109 -7.07 -9.46 10.81
N GLY A 110 -7.11 -9.04 12.09
CA GLY A 110 -7.80 -7.81 12.52
C GLY A 110 -7.11 -6.51 12.05
N ASP A 111 -5.82 -6.58 11.71
CA ASP A 111 -4.97 -5.42 11.37
C ASP A 111 -4.79 -5.21 9.85
N ASN A 112 -5.80 -5.58 9.06
CA ASN A 112 -5.74 -5.36 7.62
C ASN A 112 -5.86 -3.87 7.28
N THR A 113 -4.74 -3.26 6.97
CA THR A 113 -4.64 -1.84 6.63
C THR A 113 -4.00 -1.66 5.25
N THR A 114 -4.62 -0.84 4.41
CA THR A 114 -4.03 -0.42 3.13
C THR A 114 -3.44 0.98 3.28
N ARG A 115 -2.14 1.08 3.02
CA ARG A 115 -1.45 2.38 3.00
C ARG A 115 -1.57 3.03 1.63
N PHE A 116 -2.14 4.22 1.61
CA PHE A 116 -2.21 5.07 0.43
C PHE A 116 -1.15 6.16 0.51
N ILE A 117 -0.48 6.41 -0.60
CA ILE A 117 0.50 7.48 -0.74
C ILE A 117 -0.12 8.57 -1.61
N VAL A 118 -0.12 9.80 -1.10
CA VAL A 118 -0.61 10.96 -1.82
C VAL A 118 0.55 11.58 -2.58
N LEU A 119 0.42 11.70 -3.88
CA LEU A 119 1.43 12.30 -4.76
C LEU A 119 1.00 13.70 -5.23
N SER A 120 1.97 14.61 -5.31
CA SER A 120 1.79 15.96 -5.84
C SER A 120 2.94 16.31 -6.77
N ARG A 121 2.70 17.24 -7.72
CA ARG A 121 3.74 17.88 -8.50
C ARG A 121 4.33 19.10 -7.77
N GLU A 122 3.67 19.57 -6.75
CA GLU A 122 4.16 20.65 -5.91
C GLU A 122 5.03 20.09 -4.79
N LYS A 123 6.22 20.67 -4.62
CA LYS A 123 7.12 20.31 -3.54
C LYS A 123 6.51 20.69 -2.19
N PRO A 124 6.41 19.78 -1.22
CA PRO A 124 5.93 20.12 0.11
C PRO A 124 6.93 21.06 0.81
N THR A 125 6.40 21.99 1.58
CA THR A 125 7.18 23.02 2.30
C THR A 125 7.56 22.61 3.71
N ALA A 126 6.94 21.56 4.27
CA ALA A 126 7.22 21.03 5.60
C ALA A 126 6.75 19.57 5.70
N GLY A 127 7.37 18.80 6.60
CA GLY A 127 6.99 17.42 6.91
C GLY A 127 7.85 16.88 8.04
N ASN A 128 7.41 15.82 8.70
CA ASN A 128 8.15 15.13 9.76
C ASN A 128 8.84 13.85 9.28
N ARG A 129 8.65 13.49 8.01
CA ARG A 129 9.29 12.36 7.32
C ARG A 129 9.60 12.74 5.88
N PHE A 130 10.64 12.14 5.34
CA PHE A 130 10.95 12.26 3.93
C PHE A 130 11.56 10.97 3.39
N SER A 131 11.44 10.79 2.08
CA SER A 131 11.99 9.62 1.40
C SER A 131 13.07 10.02 0.43
N LEU A 132 14.05 9.16 0.28
CA LEU A 132 15.11 9.30 -0.71
C LEU A 132 15.12 8.07 -1.62
N LEU A 133 15.30 8.32 -2.92
CA LEU A 133 15.67 7.29 -3.89
C LEU A 133 17.10 7.55 -4.33
N PHE A 134 17.92 6.52 -4.33
CA PHE A 134 19.32 6.63 -4.77
C PHE A 134 19.83 5.34 -5.38
N THR A 135 20.88 5.45 -6.14
CA THR A 135 21.64 4.31 -6.66
C THR A 135 23.06 4.37 -6.16
N VAL A 136 23.68 3.21 -5.99
CA VAL A 136 25.10 3.08 -5.65
C VAL A 136 25.76 2.12 -6.61
N ASP A 137 27.09 2.19 -6.75
CA ASP A 137 27.84 1.16 -7.46
C ASP A 137 27.57 -0.21 -6.84
N ASN A 138 27.35 -1.22 -7.64
CA ASN A 138 27.19 -2.60 -7.17
C ASN A 138 28.55 -3.19 -6.74
N LYS A 139 29.06 -2.70 -5.63
CA LYS A 139 30.32 -3.12 -5.00
C LYS A 139 30.16 -3.33 -3.51
N PRO A 140 30.96 -4.25 -2.91
CA PRO A 140 30.93 -4.44 -1.45
C PRO A 140 31.14 -3.13 -0.69
N GLY A 141 30.28 -2.89 0.31
CA GLY A 141 30.38 -1.73 1.21
C GLY A 141 29.66 -0.47 0.72
N LYS A 142 29.33 -0.31 -0.58
CA LYS A 142 28.78 0.96 -1.10
C LYS A 142 27.43 1.36 -0.49
N LEU A 143 26.54 0.42 -0.29
CA LEU A 143 25.28 0.69 0.44
C LEU A 143 25.55 1.04 1.92
N ALA A 144 26.51 0.35 2.55
CA ALA A 144 26.86 0.62 3.94
C ALA A 144 27.43 2.04 4.14
N GLU A 145 28.22 2.56 3.19
CA GLU A 145 28.68 3.95 3.19
C GLU A 145 27.51 4.94 3.24
N VAL A 146 26.49 4.74 2.42
CA VAL A 146 25.28 5.60 2.40
C VAL A 146 24.53 5.54 3.72
N ILE A 147 24.34 4.32 4.28
CA ILE A 147 23.67 4.14 5.57
C ILE A 147 24.44 4.84 6.69
N GLN A 148 25.77 4.76 6.67
CA GLN A 148 26.62 5.45 7.64
C GLN A 148 26.50 6.97 7.55
N VAL A 149 26.45 7.53 6.34
CA VAL A 149 26.24 8.97 6.11
C VAL A 149 24.91 9.43 6.70
N ILE A 150 23.83 8.67 6.44
CA ILE A 150 22.50 8.96 7.00
C ILE A 150 22.53 8.96 8.53
N GLY A 151 23.09 7.91 9.14
CA GLY A 151 23.17 7.77 10.60
C GLY A 151 24.06 8.85 11.23
N ALA A 152 25.23 9.14 10.63
CA ALA A 152 26.15 10.19 11.11
C ALA A 152 25.54 11.60 11.02
N SER A 153 24.60 11.82 10.08
CA SER A 153 23.84 13.06 9.96
C SER A 153 22.67 13.16 10.96
N GLY A 154 22.48 12.17 11.83
CA GLY A 154 21.48 12.17 12.91
C GLY A 154 20.07 11.75 12.47
N PHE A 155 19.89 11.24 11.27
CA PHE A 155 18.57 10.81 10.78
C PHE A 155 18.27 9.35 11.15
N ASN A 156 17.08 9.11 11.68
CA ASN A 156 16.57 7.77 11.90
C ASN A 156 15.96 7.22 10.61
N MET A 157 16.39 6.02 10.20
CA MET A 157 15.87 5.29 9.05
C MET A 157 14.79 4.31 9.49
N GLU A 158 13.56 4.47 9.03
CA GLU A 158 12.43 3.60 9.37
C GLU A 158 12.26 2.45 8.39
N SER A 159 12.64 2.66 7.14
CA SER A 159 12.46 1.66 6.08
C SER A 159 13.58 1.76 5.06
N ILE A 160 14.00 0.62 4.54
CA ILE A 160 14.84 0.52 3.34
C ILE A 160 14.31 -0.59 2.44
N LYS A 161 14.14 -0.28 1.16
CA LYS A 161 13.71 -1.22 0.13
C LYS A 161 14.63 -1.12 -1.08
N SER A 162 14.95 -2.25 -1.70
CA SER A 162 15.73 -2.29 -2.94
C SER A 162 14.87 -2.82 -4.09
N ARG A 163 15.10 -2.26 -5.27
CA ARG A 163 14.46 -2.69 -6.51
C ARG A 163 15.47 -2.80 -7.63
N PRO A 164 15.38 -3.83 -8.50
CA PRO A 164 16.15 -3.88 -9.72
C PRO A 164 15.85 -2.65 -10.60
N MET A 165 16.86 -2.05 -11.16
CA MET A 165 16.69 -0.99 -12.15
C MET A 165 16.09 -1.54 -13.44
N PRO A 166 15.05 -0.92 -14.01
CA PRO A 166 14.53 -1.29 -15.31
C PRO A 166 15.64 -1.21 -16.37
N HIS A 167 15.76 -2.24 -17.18
CA HIS A 167 16.69 -2.31 -18.32
C HIS A 167 18.19 -2.29 -18.01
N VAL A 168 18.60 -2.32 -16.73
CA VAL A 168 20.01 -2.36 -16.32
C VAL A 168 20.26 -3.62 -15.46
N PRO A 169 20.82 -4.69 -16.04
CA PRO A 169 21.07 -5.93 -15.30
C PRO A 169 21.98 -5.70 -14.10
N PHE A 170 21.62 -6.34 -12.97
CA PHE A 170 22.40 -6.34 -11.73
C PHE A 170 22.58 -4.98 -11.05
N GLU A 171 21.89 -3.93 -11.50
CA GLU A 171 21.84 -2.64 -10.81
C GLU A 171 20.51 -2.47 -10.04
N TYR A 172 20.57 -1.76 -8.91
CA TYR A 172 19.45 -1.54 -8.00
C TYR A 172 19.33 -0.07 -7.67
N TYR A 173 18.08 0.39 -7.52
CA TYR A 173 17.80 1.62 -6.78
C TYR A 173 17.31 1.25 -5.38
N PHE A 174 17.59 2.14 -4.44
CA PHE A 174 17.20 2.02 -3.05
C PHE A 174 16.22 3.13 -2.71
N TYR A 175 15.19 2.76 -1.99
CA TYR A 175 14.21 3.67 -1.39
C TYR A 175 14.37 3.59 0.11
N VAL A 176 14.55 4.72 0.78
CA VAL A 176 14.64 4.84 2.23
C VAL A 176 13.65 5.87 2.75
N GLU A 177 13.08 5.61 3.91
CA GLU A 177 12.22 6.54 4.65
C GLU A 177 12.97 7.02 5.88
N LEU A 178 13.07 8.34 6.03
CA LEU A 178 13.80 9.00 7.10
C LEU A 178 12.86 9.88 7.92
N VAL A 179 13.08 9.91 9.23
CA VAL A 179 12.38 10.83 10.14
C VAL A 179 13.09 12.18 10.11
N GLY A 180 12.37 13.22 9.75
CA GLY A 180 12.89 14.58 9.69
C GLY A 180 12.15 15.46 8.69
N ASP A 181 12.43 16.78 8.73
CA ASP A 181 11.86 17.74 7.79
C ASP A 181 12.72 17.86 6.54
N ALA A 182 12.16 17.56 5.38
CA ALA A 182 12.86 17.70 4.09
C ALA A 182 13.30 19.14 3.77
N ALA A 183 12.69 20.15 4.39
CA ALA A 183 13.02 21.56 4.21
C ALA A 183 14.10 22.06 5.20
N ALA A 184 14.47 21.27 6.22
CA ALA A 184 15.45 21.66 7.22
C ALA A 184 16.87 21.78 6.64
N GLY A 185 17.66 22.64 7.24
CA GLY A 185 19.05 22.84 6.85
C GLY A 185 19.93 21.60 7.01
N GLU A 186 19.63 20.78 8.01
CA GLU A 186 20.27 19.48 8.27
C GLU A 186 20.03 18.49 7.14
N THR A 187 18.80 18.44 6.61
CA THR A 187 18.46 17.62 5.45
C THR A 187 19.23 18.11 4.21
N ALA A 188 19.35 19.41 4.01
CA ALA A 188 20.15 19.97 2.90
C ALA A 188 21.64 19.61 3.04
N ALA A 189 22.15 19.48 4.26
CA ALA A 189 23.52 19.03 4.51
C ALA A 189 23.69 17.52 4.19
N LEU A 190 22.77 16.69 4.66
CA LEU A 190 22.73 15.25 4.34
C LEU A 190 22.74 15.04 2.81
N LEU A 191 21.89 15.74 2.08
CA LEU A 191 21.76 15.57 0.63
C LEU A 191 23.05 15.92 -0.10
N ARG A 192 23.75 16.99 0.30
CA ARG A 192 25.06 17.33 -0.27
C ARG A 192 26.12 16.25 -0.03
N GLU A 193 26.04 15.56 1.10
CA GLU A 193 26.98 14.47 1.40
C GLU A 193 26.62 13.19 0.62
N LEU A 194 25.33 12.91 0.46
CA LEU A 194 24.84 11.80 -0.37
C LEU A 194 25.18 11.98 -1.84
N ASP A 195 25.14 13.20 -2.38
CA ASP A 195 25.56 13.50 -3.76
C ASP A 195 27.01 13.08 -4.06
N ARG A 196 27.87 13.03 -3.03
CA ARG A 196 29.25 12.57 -3.15
C ARG A 196 29.42 11.05 -3.03
N THR A 197 28.46 10.41 -2.38
CA THR A 197 28.55 8.98 -2.02
C THR A 197 27.71 8.13 -2.97
N CYS A 198 26.59 8.66 -3.44
CA CYS A 198 25.67 7.99 -4.36
C CYS A 198 26.10 8.21 -5.83
N ARG A 199 25.79 7.22 -6.68
CA ARG A 199 25.99 7.36 -8.13
C ARG A 199 24.95 8.32 -8.73
N THR A 200 23.73 8.25 -8.25
CA THR A 200 22.62 9.14 -8.65
C THR A 200 21.64 9.23 -7.50
N GLU A 201 21.25 10.43 -7.12
CA GLU A 201 20.11 10.71 -6.27
C GLU A 201 18.89 10.95 -7.16
N ILE A 202 17.85 10.10 -7.04
CA ILE A 202 16.65 10.17 -7.87
C ILE A 202 15.49 10.53 -6.96
N GLY A 203 15.12 11.78 -6.92
CA GLY A 203 13.89 12.24 -6.30
C GLY A 203 13.90 12.29 -4.77
N ARG A 204 13.10 13.19 -4.24
CA ARG A 204 12.85 13.43 -2.82
C ARG A 204 11.36 13.43 -2.60
N ALA A 205 10.91 12.79 -1.54
CA ALA A 205 9.52 12.84 -1.14
C ALA A 205 9.47 13.36 0.30
N SER A 206 8.61 14.32 0.58
CA SER A 206 8.32 14.76 1.95
C SER A 206 6.91 14.36 2.31
N CYS A 207 6.71 13.82 3.52
CA CYS A 207 5.43 13.32 3.98
C CYS A 207 5.08 13.96 5.34
N ARG A 208 3.82 14.34 5.51
CA ARG A 208 3.24 14.71 6.81
C ARG A 208 2.41 13.53 7.31
N GLU A 209 2.74 13.03 8.48
CA GLU A 209 1.84 12.13 9.22
C GLU A 209 0.76 12.96 9.90
N ARG A 210 -0.51 12.57 9.75
CA ARG A 210 -1.65 13.14 10.50
C ARG A 210 -1.93 12.29 11.72
#